data_af01416684807d6a5dc206c0d26234d5
#
_entry.id   af01416684807d6a5dc206c0d26234d5
#
_cell.length_a   1.000
_cell.length_b   1.000
_cell.length_c   1.000
_cell.angle_alpha   90.00
_cell.angle_beta   90.00
_cell.angle_gamma   90.00
#
_symmetry.space_group_name_H-M   'P 1'
#
loop_
_entity.id
_entity.type
_entity.pdbx_description
1 polymer ?
#
loop_
_entity_poly.entity_id
_entity_poly.type
_entity_poly.pdbx_seq_one_letter_code
_entity_poly.pdbx_strand_id
1 'polypeptide(L)'
;RVCYPFESPPRHIFGAETMNNLDFLKGLLSDSGHYCVFAAKGNVRIQKFYDTIEDTERATRKFISDGLNTYFALSTFKEPTKDAGRKGTNAHELKSFFLDLDCGPTYEYPTKEAAVSAVRDFCKKLSLPKPLMINSGRGVHVYWPLTEALSAEQWAVEADRLKRCCSENGLLADPAVTADVVRILRMPNSKNYKEEPPLPVEFLGVSMPEPIALEDFTSKLGILAKPVIKIDLGTDALYEAYAENSENVFK
;
A
#
# COMPACT_ATOMS: atom_id res chain seq x y z
N ARG A 1 -0.55 34.21 -19.85
CA ARG A 1 -0.21 32.75 -19.72
C ARG A 1 1.29 32.65 -19.56
N VAL A 2 1.77 32.48 -18.33
CA VAL A 2 3.18 32.22 -18.04
C VAL A 2 3.25 30.74 -17.67
N CYS A 3 3.80 29.93 -18.58
CA CYS A 3 4.19 28.55 -18.28
C CYS A 3 5.43 28.64 -17.39
N TYR A 4 5.32 28.23 -16.14
CA TYR A 4 6.49 27.93 -15.33
C TYR A 4 7.01 26.54 -15.74
N PRO A 5 8.27 26.42 -16.16
CA PRO A 5 8.87 25.11 -16.41
C PRO A 5 8.95 24.36 -15.10
N PHE A 6 8.57 23.08 -15.12
CA PHE A 6 8.82 22.13 -14.04
C PHE A 6 10.32 21.98 -13.89
N GLU A 7 10.91 22.72 -12.96
CA GLU A 7 12.30 22.50 -12.58
C GLU A 7 12.40 21.16 -11.84
N SER A 8 13.09 20.23 -12.45
CA SER A 8 13.58 19.03 -11.75
C SER A 8 14.32 19.47 -10.51
N PRO A 9 14.11 18.85 -9.33
CA PRO A 9 14.80 19.25 -8.13
C PRO A 9 16.30 19.23 -8.38
N PRO A 10 17.08 20.22 -7.88
CA PRO A 10 18.51 20.33 -8.13
C PRO A 10 19.20 19.06 -7.64
N ARG A 11 19.94 18.40 -8.53
CA ARG A 11 20.89 17.37 -8.17
C ARG A 11 21.99 18.04 -7.35
N HIS A 12 22.20 17.54 -6.14
CA HIS A 12 23.20 17.97 -5.15
C HIS A 12 22.70 18.98 -4.10
N ILE A 13 21.98 18.44 -3.10
CA ILE A 13 22.14 18.92 -1.73
C ILE A 13 22.96 17.83 -1.02
N PHE A 14 24.18 18.14 -0.68
CA PHE A 14 25.07 17.31 0.11
C PHE A 14 24.43 17.02 1.47
N GLY A 15 24.17 15.74 1.81
CA GLY A 15 23.95 15.28 3.17
C GLY A 15 22.59 14.70 3.55
N ALA A 16 21.54 14.75 2.71
CA ALA A 16 20.34 13.96 2.97
C ALA A 16 20.49 12.61 2.25
N GLU A 17 20.68 11.53 2.99
CA GLU A 17 20.59 10.19 2.43
C GLU A 17 19.21 10.03 1.79
N THR A 18 19.19 9.82 0.49
CA THR A 18 17.94 9.53 -0.23
C THR A 18 17.42 8.19 0.26
N MET A 19 16.12 8.13 0.62
CA MET A 19 15.47 6.91 1.08
C MET A 19 15.75 5.75 0.13
N ASN A 20 16.24 4.65 0.67
CA ASN A 20 16.52 3.43 -0.08
C ASN A 20 15.39 2.39 0.12
N ASN A 21 15.42 1.32 -0.65
CA ASN A 21 14.39 0.28 -0.61
C ASN A 21 14.38 -0.52 0.70
N LEU A 22 15.52 -0.67 1.37
CA LEU A 22 15.60 -1.36 2.65
C LEU A 22 14.90 -0.58 3.76
N ASP A 23 15.18 0.72 3.88
CA ASP A 23 14.54 1.60 4.86
C ASP A 23 13.04 1.73 4.59
N PHE A 24 12.64 1.77 3.32
CA PHE A 24 11.26 1.76 2.90
C PHE A 24 10.53 0.49 3.37
N LEU A 25 11.09 -0.70 3.14
CA LEU A 25 10.48 -1.96 3.57
C LEU A 25 10.42 -2.05 5.10
N LYS A 26 11.50 -1.68 5.82
CA LYS A 26 11.53 -1.64 7.29
C LYS A 26 10.49 -0.70 7.89
N GLY A 27 10.23 0.41 7.22
CA GLY A 27 9.24 1.38 7.68
C GLY A 27 7.78 0.95 7.47
N LEU A 28 7.50 0.05 6.52
CA LEU A 28 6.14 -0.31 6.14
C LEU A 28 5.70 -1.71 6.55
N LEU A 29 6.64 -2.65 6.71
CA LEU A 29 6.33 -4.07 6.95
C LEU A 29 6.53 -4.44 8.43
N SER A 30 5.77 -5.44 8.89
CA SER A 30 5.96 -6.03 10.20
C SER A 30 7.30 -6.76 10.28
N ASP A 31 7.87 -6.85 11.49
CA ASP A 31 9.08 -7.62 11.78
C ASP A 31 8.80 -9.12 11.99
N SER A 32 7.53 -9.54 11.91
CA SER A 32 7.05 -10.91 12.14
C SER A 32 6.50 -11.54 10.87
N GLY A 33 6.72 -12.85 10.69
CA GLY A 33 6.23 -13.62 9.54
C GLY A 33 7.18 -13.61 8.33
N HIS A 34 6.67 -14.06 7.19
CA HIS A 34 7.44 -14.20 5.94
C HIS A 34 7.06 -13.12 4.94
N TYR A 35 8.03 -12.56 4.25
CA TYR A 35 7.86 -11.49 3.25
C TYR A 35 7.64 -12.09 1.86
N CYS A 36 6.77 -11.48 1.06
CA CYS A 36 6.48 -11.95 -0.29
C CYS A 36 6.86 -10.93 -1.36
N VAL A 37 7.64 -11.37 -2.33
CA VAL A 37 7.96 -10.61 -3.54
C VAL A 37 7.30 -11.27 -4.74
N PHE A 38 6.71 -10.45 -5.61
CA PHE A 38 6.18 -10.87 -6.88
C PHE A 38 6.89 -10.12 -8.01
N ALA A 39 7.29 -10.85 -9.06
CA ALA A 39 7.90 -10.25 -10.24
C ALA A 39 7.29 -10.81 -11.52
N ALA A 40 7.16 -9.97 -12.55
CA ALA A 40 6.52 -10.38 -13.80
C ALA A 40 7.09 -9.66 -15.03
N LYS A 41 7.18 -10.39 -16.15
CA LYS A 41 7.46 -9.84 -17.49
C LYS A 41 6.96 -10.80 -18.57
N GLY A 42 6.15 -10.31 -19.51
CA GLY A 42 5.52 -11.18 -20.50
C GLY A 42 4.76 -12.32 -19.83
N ASN A 43 5.11 -13.57 -20.12
CA ASN A 43 4.50 -14.77 -19.52
C ASN A 43 5.18 -15.22 -18.22
N VAL A 44 6.31 -14.60 -17.84
CA VAL A 44 7.01 -14.95 -16.60
C VAL A 44 6.26 -14.40 -15.40
N ARG A 45 6.03 -15.26 -14.40
CA ARG A 45 5.43 -14.93 -13.09
C ARG A 45 6.24 -15.61 -12.01
N ILE A 46 6.80 -14.83 -11.11
CA ILE A 46 7.62 -15.31 -9.99
C ILE A 46 6.97 -14.80 -8.71
N GLN A 47 6.68 -15.70 -7.79
CA GLN A 47 6.27 -15.38 -6.41
C GLN A 47 7.20 -16.14 -5.49
N LYS A 48 7.84 -15.42 -4.57
CA LYS A 48 8.77 -16.00 -3.59
C LYS A 48 8.58 -15.39 -2.22
N PHE A 49 8.80 -16.22 -1.19
CA PHE A 49 8.80 -15.82 0.20
C PHE A 49 10.22 -15.78 0.75
N TYR A 50 10.45 -14.90 1.71
CA TYR A 50 11.74 -14.67 2.37
C TYR A 50 11.52 -14.49 3.86
N ASP A 51 12.52 -14.90 4.66
CA ASP A 51 12.43 -14.87 6.12
C ASP A 51 12.93 -13.54 6.70
N THR A 52 13.70 -12.78 5.93
CA THR A 52 14.25 -11.49 6.37
C THR A 52 13.94 -10.36 5.37
N ILE A 53 13.86 -9.15 5.89
CA ILE A 53 13.68 -7.94 5.07
C ILE A 53 14.91 -7.71 4.17
N GLU A 54 16.10 -8.03 4.63
CA GLU A 54 17.35 -7.91 3.89
C GLU A 54 17.39 -8.84 2.67
N ASP A 55 16.93 -10.10 2.81
CA ASP A 55 16.82 -11.04 1.70
C ASP A 55 15.73 -10.62 0.72
N THR A 56 14.63 -10.07 1.25
CA THR A 56 13.53 -9.49 0.46
C THR A 56 14.06 -8.33 -0.40
N GLU A 57 14.78 -7.40 0.19
CA GLU A 57 15.38 -6.27 -0.53
C GLU A 57 16.38 -6.74 -1.59
N ARG A 58 17.26 -7.66 -1.24
CA ARG A 58 18.22 -8.27 -2.18
C ARG A 58 17.53 -8.91 -3.37
N ALA A 59 16.42 -9.62 -3.14
CA ALA A 59 15.63 -10.25 -4.19
C ALA A 59 14.94 -9.19 -5.08
N THR A 60 14.35 -8.14 -4.48
CA THR A 60 13.73 -7.07 -5.26
C THR A 60 14.75 -6.37 -6.15
N ARG A 61 15.95 -6.07 -5.63
CA ARG A 61 17.05 -5.46 -6.40
C ARG A 61 17.47 -6.33 -7.57
N LYS A 62 17.55 -7.67 -7.35
CA LYS A 62 17.85 -8.61 -8.44
C LYS A 62 16.75 -8.57 -9.51
N PHE A 63 15.47 -8.66 -9.15
CA PHE A 63 14.38 -8.64 -10.13
C PHE A 63 14.30 -7.32 -10.89
N ILE A 64 14.59 -6.19 -10.22
CA ILE A 64 14.69 -4.89 -10.87
C ILE A 64 15.84 -4.86 -11.90
N SER A 65 17.02 -5.38 -11.54
CA SER A 65 18.17 -5.46 -12.44
C SER A 65 17.91 -6.38 -13.64
N ASP A 66 17.10 -7.43 -13.45
CA ASP A 66 16.68 -8.35 -14.53
C ASP A 66 15.58 -7.73 -15.43
N GLY A 67 15.17 -6.49 -15.18
CA GLY A 67 14.17 -5.77 -15.97
C GLY A 67 12.77 -6.31 -15.84
N LEU A 68 12.37 -6.77 -14.63
CA LEU A 68 11.04 -7.27 -14.32
C LEU A 68 10.20 -6.19 -13.64
N ASN A 69 8.88 -6.18 -13.89
CA ASN A 69 7.94 -5.51 -13.00
C ASN A 69 8.03 -6.16 -11.62
N THR A 70 8.53 -5.42 -10.63
CA THR A 70 8.79 -5.93 -9.29
C THR A 70 7.83 -5.33 -8.28
N TYR A 71 7.24 -6.19 -7.46
CA TYR A 71 6.24 -5.84 -6.45
C TYR A 71 6.60 -6.50 -5.11
N PHE A 72 6.17 -5.88 -4.03
CA PHE A 72 6.23 -6.45 -2.69
C PHE A 72 4.82 -6.54 -2.10
N ALA A 73 4.57 -7.54 -1.25
CA ALA A 73 3.32 -7.63 -0.51
C ALA A 73 3.37 -6.71 0.72
N LEU A 74 2.23 -6.09 1.05
CA LEU A 74 2.09 -5.18 2.20
C LEU A 74 1.91 -5.96 3.50
N SER A 75 1.41 -7.20 3.42
CA SER A 75 1.35 -8.14 4.56
C SER A 75 2.60 -9.01 4.62
N THR A 76 2.92 -9.46 5.82
CA THR A 76 3.68 -10.68 6.03
C THR A 76 2.76 -11.91 5.95
N PHE A 77 3.32 -13.11 5.95
CA PHE A 77 2.60 -14.38 5.78
C PHE A 77 2.99 -15.38 6.86
N LYS A 78 2.04 -16.23 7.27
CA LYS A 78 2.22 -17.26 8.28
C LYS A 78 3.15 -18.38 7.79
N GLU A 79 2.99 -18.78 6.52
CA GLU A 79 3.73 -19.88 5.89
C GLU A 79 4.33 -19.45 4.55
N PRO A 80 5.63 -19.77 4.29
CA PRO A 80 6.30 -19.41 3.05
C PRO A 80 6.11 -20.46 1.93
N THR A 81 5.10 -21.33 2.04
CA THR A 81 4.90 -22.45 1.12
C THR A 81 4.15 -22.03 -0.14
N LYS A 82 4.38 -22.75 -1.24
CA LYS A 82 3.68 -22.51 -2.49
C LYS A 82 2.17 -22.77 -2.37
N ASP A 83 1.79 -23.74 -1.56
CA ASP A 83 0.38 -24.16 -1.38
C ASP A 83 -0.39 -23.16 -0.52
N ALA A 84 0.20 -22.67 0.56
CA ALA A 84 -0.36 -21.57 1.36
C ALA A 84 -0.44 -20.29 0.53
N GLY A 85 0.63 -19.98 -0.18
CA GLY A 85 0.68 -18.89 -1.16
C GLY A 85 0.37 -17.50 -0.57
N ARG A 86 0.13 -16.53 -1.44
CA ARG A 86 -0.31 -15.19 -1.09
C ARG A 86 -1.85 -15.14 -1.09
N LYS A 87 -2.44 -15.78 -0.08
CA LYS A 87 -3.90 -15.86 0.16
C LYS A 87 -4.27 -15.14 1.45
N GLY A 88 -5.50 -14.66 1.57
CA GLY A 88 -6.01 -13.99 2.77
C GLY A 88 -5.85 -14.84 4.03
N THR A 89 -6.14 -16.14 3.95
CA THR A 89 -5.98 -17.10 5.05
C THR A 89 -4.54 -17.28 5.53
N ASN A 90 -3.57 -16.99 4.67
CA ASN A 90 -2.15 -17.04 4.97
C ASN A 90 -1.56 -15.67 5.36
N ALA A 91 -2.31 -14.57 5.18
CA ALA A 91 -1.88 -13.25 5.64
C ALA A 91 -1.68 -13.28 7.16
N HIS A 92 -0.59 -12.64 7.63
CA HIS A 92 -0.22 -12.60 9.04
C HIS A 92 -0.46 -11.21 9.61
N GLU A 93 0.40 -10.26 9.28
CA GLU A 93 0.36 -8.91 9.84
C GLU A 93 0.57 -7.84 8.76
N LEU A 94 0.01 -6.64 9.01
CA LEU A 94 0.26 -5.43 8.25
C LEU A 94 0.61 -4.28 9.20
N LYS A 95 1.60 -3.45 8.80
CA LYS A 95 2.11 -2.32 9.59
C LYS A 95 1.93 -0.98 8.88
N SER A 96 1.08 -0.92 7.87
CA SER A 96 0.76 0.31 7.15
C SER A 96 -0.62 0.28 6.54
N PHE A 97 -1.30 1.44 6.50
CA PHE A 97 -2.41 1.65 5.58
C PHE A 97 -1.89 2.18 4.25
N PHE A 98 -2.62 1.87 3.17
CA PHE A 98 -2.19 2.27 1.83
C PHE A 98 -3.37 2.55 0.90
N LEU A 99 -3.11 3.38 -0.12
CA LEU A 99 -4.03 3.64 -1.22
C LEU A 99 -3.28 3.51 -2.55
N ASP A 100 -4.04 3.22 -3.61
CA ASP A 100 -3.59 3.30 -5.00
C ASP A 100 -4.53 4.25 -5.76
N LEU A 101 -3.97 5.29 -6.37
CA LEU A 101 -4.68 6.26 -7.17
C LEU A 101 -4.18 6.15 -8.61
N ASP A 102 -5.02 5.62 -9.50
CA ASP A 102 -4.71 5.57 -10.92
C ASP A 102 -4.81 6.96 -11.56
N CYS A 103 -3.88 7.25 -12.49
CA CYS A 103 -3.81 8.52 -13.20
C CYS A 103 -3.71 8.32 -14.70
N GLY A 104 -4.30 9.25 -15.45
CA GLY A 104 -4.26 9.27 -16.91
C GLY A 104 -5.55 9.81 -17.53
N PRO A 105 -5.61 9.92 -18.85
CA PRO A 105 -6.75 10.57 -19.55
C PRO A 105 -8.11 9.91 -19.34
N THR A 106 -8.12 8.61 -18.98
CA THR A 106 -9.36 7.82 -18.78
C THR A 106 -9.65 7.55 -17.30
N TYR A 107 -8.80 8.06 -16.39
CA TYR A 107 -8.97 7.91 -14.94
C TYR A 107 -9.47 9.19 -14.31
N GLU A 108 -9.94 9.09 -13.08
CA GLU A 108 -10.49 10.20 -12.31
C GLU A 108 -9.46 11.32 -12.07
N TYR A 109 -8.18 10.97 -11.98
CA TYR A 109 -7.09 11.93 -11.91
C TYR A 109 -6.36 12.02 -13.26
N PRO A 110 -6.48 13.15 -13.98
CA PRO A 110 -5.84 13.30 -15.29
C PRO A 110 -4.31 13.30 -15.20
N THR A 111 -3.75 13.71 -14.06
CA THR A 111 -2.30 13.73 -13.80
C THR A 111 -1.96 13.29 -12.39
N LYS A 112 -0.71 12.91 -12.16
CA LYS A 112 -0.20 12.53 -10.83
C LYS A 112 -0.19 13.72 -9.86
N GLU A 113 0.04 14.91 -10.35
CA GLU A 113 -0.02 16.15 -9.56
C GLU A 113 -1.43 16.39 -9.02
N ALA A 114 -2.47 16.12 -9.82
CA ALA A 114 -3.86 16.19 -9.39
C ALA A 114 -4.15 15.15 -8.28
N ALA A 115 -3.69 13.91 -8.43
CA ALA A 115 -3.83 12.87 -7.41
C ALA A 115 -3.10 13.24 -6.11
N VAL A 116 -1.86 13.73 -6.21
CA VAL A 116 -1.06 14.19 -5.05
C VAL A 116 -1.76 15.36 -4.34
N SER A 117 -2.33 16.30 -5.08
CA SER A 117 -3.10 17.41 -4.50
C SER A 117 -4.32 16.89 -3.76
N ALA A 118 -5.09 15.98 -4.37
CA ALA A 118 -6.27 15.39 -3.74
C ALA A 118 -5.94 14.65 -2.43
N VAL A 119 -4.83 13.89 -2.39
CA VAL A 119 -4.35 13.24 -1.16
C VAL A 119 -3.98 14.28 -0.09
N ARG A 120 -3.29 15.36 -0.45
CA ARG A 120 -2.93 16.43 0.49
C ARG A 120 -4.16 17.14 1.06
N ASP A 121 -5.15 17.43 0.22
CA ASP A 121 -6.41 18.06 0.63
C ASP A 121 -7.22 17.13 1.54
N PHE A 122 -7.27 15.84 1.23
CA PHE A 122 -7.87 14.81 2.08
C PHE A 122 -7.19 14.75 3.45
N CYS A 123 -5.86 14.67 3.49
CA CYS A 123 -5.11 14.67 4.76
C CYS A 123 -5.36 15.94 5.56
N LYS A 124 -5.36 17.11 4.91
CA LYS A 124 -5.62 18.40 5.56
C LYS A 124 -7.04 18.45 6.14
N LYS A 125 -8.04 18.02 5.38
CA LYS A 125 -9.46 18.01 5.78
C LYS A 125 -9.69 17.17 7.04
N LEU A 126 -9.02 16.00 7.11
CA LEU A 126 -9.19 15.04 8.21
C LEU A 126 -8.13 15.18 9.30
N SER A 127 -7.19 16.12 9.16
CA SER A 127 -6.03 16.25 10.05
C SER A 127 -5.19 14.97 10.14
N LEU A 128 -5.14 14.19 9.05
CA LEU A 128 -4.25 13.03 8.95
C LEU A 128 -2.79 13.49 8.80
N PRO A 129 -1.82 12.70 9.29
CA PRO A 129 -0.42 13.00 9.06
C PRO A 129 -0.07 12.91 7.58
N LYS A 130 1.02 13.57 7.21
CA LYS A 130 1.55 13.51 5.84
C LYS A 130 1.97 12.07 5.51
N PRO A 131 1.42 11.46 4.46
CA PRO A 131 1.82 10.11 4.07
C PRO A 131 3.13 10.10 3.28
N LEU A 132 3.73 8.91 3.17
CA LEU A 132 4.67 8.62 2.11
C LEU A 132 3.92 8.45 0.80
N MET A 133 4.42 9.02 -0.28
CA MET A 133 3.87 8.86 -1.62
C MET A 133 4.93 8.38 -2.60
N ILE A 134 4.51 7.53 -3.55
CA ILE A 134 5.34 6.95 -4.61
C ILE A 134 4.65 7.16 -5.94
N ASN A 135 5.40 7.67 -6.93
CA ASN A 135 5.04 7.57 -8.33
C ASN A 135 5.10 6.09 -8.75
N SER A 136 3.96 5.45 -9.04
CA SER A 136 3.88 4.05 -9.44
C SER A 136 4.09 3.82 -10.96
N GLY A 137 4.46 4.89 -11.67
CA GLY A 137 4.52 4.96 -13.13
C GLY A 137 3.22 5.53 -13.71
N ARG A 138 2.08 4.90 -13.48
CA ARG A 138 0.75 5.31 -13.99
C ARG A 138 -0.14 5.98 -12.95
N GLY A 139 0.28 6.03 -11.69
CA GLY A 139 -0.50 6.56 -10.60
C GLY A 139 0.35 6.91 -9.40
N VAL A 140 -0.28 6.97 -8.25
CA VAL A 140 0.34 7.31 -6.97
C VAL A 140 -0.05 6.28 -5.92
N HIS A 141 0.95 5.61 -5.33
CA HIS A 141 0.74 4.85 -4.10
C HIS A 141 0.93 5.77 -2.90
N VAL A 142 0.12 5.58 -1.88
CA VAL A 142 0.13 6.37 -0.64
C VAL A 142 0.24 5.42 0.54
N TYR A 143 1.08 5.75 1.55
CA TYR A 143 1.30 4.89 2.71
C TYR A 143 1.31 5.71 4.00
N TRP A 144 0.66 5.17 5.04
CA TRP A 144 0.76 5.62 6.43
C TRP A 144 1.32 4.47 7.26
N PRO A 145 2.61 4.52 7.64
CA PRO A 145 3.19 3.52 8.54
C PRO A 145 2.56 3.62 9.92
N LEU A 146 2.36 2.47 10.55
CA LEU A 146 1.86 2.36 11.91
C LEU A 146 3.00 2.13 12.90
N THR A 147 2.83 2.57 14.14
CA THR A 147 3.77 2.27 15.23
C THR A 147 3.86 0.77 15.51
N GLU A 148 2.72 0.07 15.41
CA GLU A 148 2.61 -1.36 15.66
C GLU A 148 1.95 -2.08 14.49
N ALA A 149 2.32 -3.34 14.28
CA ALA A 149 1.67 -4.19 13.30
C ALA A 149 0.32 -4.69 13.84
N LEU A 150 -0.64 -4.88 12.94
CA LEU A 150 -1.97 -5.42 13.22
C LEU A 150 -2.08 -6.81 12.60
N SER A 151 -2.84 -7.72 13.22
CA SER A 151 -3.24 -8.94 12.54
C SER A 151 -3.99 -8.59 11.25
N ALA A 152 -3.95 -9.49 10.26
CA ALA A 152 -4.63 -9.26 8.99
C ALA A 152 -6.13 -8.98 9.17
N GLU A 153 -6.77 -9.63 10.14
CA GLU A 153 -8.17 -9.46 10.48
C GLU A 153 -8.45 -8.07 11.09
N GLN A 154 -7.65 -7.64 12.07
CA GLN A 154 -7.78 -6.31 12.66
C GLN A 154 -7.54 -5.21 11.64
N TRP A 155 -6.49 -5.37 10.83
CA TRP A 155 -6.15 -4.42 9.78
C TRP A 155 -7.28 -4.27 8.74
N ALA A 156 -7.91 -5.39 8.32
CA ALA A 156 -8.99 -5.38 7.33
C ALA A 156 -10.18 -4.53 7.76
N VAL A 157 -10.54 -4.56 9.05
CA VAL A 157 -11.63 -3.74 9.61
C VAL A 157 -11.32 -2.25 9.44
N GLU A 158 -10.13 -1.83 9.82
CA GLU A 158 -9.75 -0.42 9.78
C GLU A 158 -9.43 0.06 8.35
N ALA A 159 -8.93 -0.83 7.49
CA ALA A 159 -8.76 -0.54 6.07
C ALA A 159 -10.10 -0.34 5.34
N ASP A 160 -11.14 -1.11 5.69
CA ASP A 160 -12.49 -0.86 5.16
C ASP A 160 -13.07 0.47 5.67
N ARG A 161 -12.74 0.87 6.89
CA ARG A 161 -13.07 2.20 7.41
C ARG A 161 -12.37 3.31 6.62
N LEU A 162 -11.07 3.17 6.34
CA LEU A 162 -10.33 4.11 5.48
C LEU A 162 -10.95 4.18 4.08
N LYS A 163 -11.25 3.04 3.47
CA LYS A 163 -11.90 2.95 2.16
C LYS A 163 -13.22 3.73 2.10
N ARG A 164 -14.09 3.58 3.11
CA ARG A 164 -15.34 4.33 3.21
C ARG A 164 -15.07 5.81 3.40
N CYS A 165 -14.14 6.16 4.28
CA CYS A 165 -13.75 7.53 4.52
C CYS A 165 -13.23 8.21 3.24
N CYS A 166 -12.45 7.53 2.40
CA CYS A 166 -12.02 8.03 1.09
C CYS A 166 -13.24 8.37 0.23
N SER A 167 -14.18 7.43 0.08
CA SER A 167 -15.41 7.61 -0.72
C SER A 167 -16.26 8.79 -0.23
N GLU A 168 -16.51 8.88 1.08
CA GLU A 168 -17.32 9.92 1.72
C GLU A 168 -16.70 11.32 1.59
N ASN A 169 -15.37 11.39 1.46
CA ASN A 169 -14.63 12.63 1.33
C ASN A 169 -14.18 12.94 -0.11
N GLY A 170 -14.62 12.14 -1.09
CA GLY A 170 -14.35 12.37 -2.50
C GLY A 170 -12.90 12.09 -2.93
N LEU A 171 -12.14 11.32 -2.15
CA LEU A 171 -10.84 10.81 -2.57
C LEU A 171 -11.05 9.51 -3.36
N LEU A 172 -10.73 9.56 -4.65
CA LEU A 172 -10.97 8.48 -5.61
C LEU A 172 -9.75 7.54 -5.64
N ALA A 173 -9.60 6.74 -4.59
CA ALA A 173 -8.64 5.65 -4.52
C ALA A 173 -9.30 4.33 -4.97
N ASP A 174 -8.50 3.40 -5.52
CA ASP A 174 -9.01 2.09 -5.92
C ASP A 174 -9.54 1.33 -4.69
N PRO A 175 -10.87 1.11 -4.61
CA PRO A 175 -11.48 0.48 -3.44
C PRO A 175 -11.14 -1.01 -3.33
N ALA A 176 -10.74 -1.68 -4.42
CA ALA A 176 -10.31 -3.07 -4.40
C ALA A 176 -8.88 -3.22 -3.85
N VAL A 177 -8.08 -2.13 -3.87
CA VAL A 177 -6.73 -2.11 -3.32
C VAL A 177 -6.75 -1.80 -1.84
N THR A 178 -7.51 -0.79 -1.42
CA THR A 178 -7.43 -0.16 -0.11
C THR A 178 -7.66 -1.14 1.05
N ALA A 179 -8.50 -2.16 0.89
CA ALA A 179 -8.83 -3.14 1.93
C ALA A 179 -8.39 -4.57 1.58
N ASP A 180 -7.47 -4.75 0.64
CA ASP A 180 -6.95 -6.06 0.24
C ASP A 180 -5.73 -6.44 1.09
N VAL A 181 -5.92 -7.36 2.05
CA VAL A 181 -4.86 -7.84 2.98
C VAL A 181 -3.69 -8.53 2.27
N VAL A 182 -3.86 -8.99 1.03
CA VAL A 182 -2.79 -9.66 0.27
C VAL A 182 -2.29 -8.82 -0.91
N ARG A 183 -2.52 -7.51 -0.83
CA ARG A 183 -2.12 -6.60 -1.89
C ARG A 183 -0.62 -6.59 -2.13
N ILE A 184 -0.26 -6.52 -3.40
CA ILE A 184 1.11 -6.19 -3.83
C ILE A 184 1.10 -4.83 -4.51
N LEU A 185 2.10 -4.01 -4.17
CA LEU A 185 2.33 -2.72 -4.83
C LEU A 185 3.74 -2.68 -5.42
N ARG A 186 3.95 -1.79 -6.42
CA ARG A 186 5.25 -1.71 -7.09
C ARG A 186 6.34 -1.26 -6.14
N MET A 187 7.49 -1.94 -6.26
CA MET A 187 8.70 -1.57 -5.54
C MET A 187 9.25 -0.24 -6.06
N PRO A 188 9.55 0.76 -5.22
CA PRO A 188 10.22 1.98 -5.66
C PRO A 188 11.63 1.68 -6.22
N ASN A 189 12.23 2.66 -6.90
CA ASN A 189 13.48 2.54 -7.62
C ASN A 189 13.46 1.42 -8.70
N SER A 190 12.28 1.17 -9.27
CA SER A 190 12.04 0.21 -10.34
C SER A 190 11.42 0.87 -11.57
N LYS A 191 10.95 0.06 -12.51
CA LYS A 191 10.22 0.54 -13.69
C LYS A 191 8.89 -0.20 -13.86
N ASN A 192 7.89 0.52 -14.34
CA ASN A 192 6.64 -0.04 -14.82
C ASN A 192 6.77 -0.36 -16.31
N TYR A 193 6.94 -1.64 -16.64
CA TYR A 193 7.10 -2.15 -18.00
C TYR A 193 5.75 -2.46 -18.70
N LYS A 194 4.64 -1.94 -18.17
CA LYS A 194 3.34 -1.99 -18.90
C LYS A 194 3.23 -0.92 -19.98
N GLU A 195 4.12 0.06 -19.95
CA GLU A 195 4.20 1.16 -20.90
C GLU A 195 5.49 1.09 -21.73
N GLU A 196 5.46 1.70 -22.93
CA GLU A 196 6.61 1.84 -23.80
C GLU A 196 6.80 3.32 -24.16
N PRO A 197 7.88 3.98 -23.73
CA PRO A 197 8.97 3.46 -22.90
C PRO A 197 8.53 3.18 -21.44
N PRO A 198 9.25 2.29 -20.71
CA PRO A 198 8.91 1.97 -19.33
C PRO A 198 8.96 3.18 -18.41
N LEU A 199 7.93 3.36 -17.59
CA LEU A 199 7.80 4.50 -16.68
C LEU A 199 8.55 4.24 -15.37
N PRO A 200 9.23 5.26 -14.79
CA PRO A 200 9.91 5.12 -13.51
C PRO A 200 8.92 4.95 -12.36
N VAL A 201 9.32 4.16 -11.36
CA VAL A 201 8.64 4.04 -10.05
C VAL A 201 9.56 4.64 -9.01
N GLU A 202 9.15 5.77 -8.41
CA GLU A 202 10.05 6.65 -7.66
C GLU A 202 9.38 7.20 -6.41
N PHE A 203 10.19 7.46 -5.37
CA PHE A 203 9.72 8.20 -4.20
C PHE A 203 9.34 9.64 -4.58
N LEU A 204 8.19 10.12 -4.06
CA LEU A 204 7.76 11.51 -4.16
C LEU A 204 8.12 12.32 -2.89
N GLY A 205 8.93 11.76 -2.02
CA GLY A 205 9.45 12.35 -0.79
C GLY A 205 10.87 11.88 -0.51
N VAL A 206 11.55 12.54 0.43
CA VAL A 206 12.96 12.28 0.73
C VAL A 206 13.18 11.40 1.97
N SER A 207 12.14 11.21 2.79
CA SER A 207 12.22 10.44 4.04
C SER A 207 10.91 9.71 4.34
N MET A 208 11.01 8.66 5.16
CA MET A 208 9.86 8.03 5.78
C MET A 208 9.13 9.03 6.68
N PRO A 209 7.79 9.08 6.66
CA PRO A 209 7.02 9.79 7.67
C PRO A 209 7.15 9.08 9.03
N GLU A 210 6.96 9.84 10.12
CA GLU A 210 6.83 9.25 11.44
C GLU A 210 5.64 8.29 11.49
N PRO A 211 5.82 7.09 12.07
CA PRO A 211 4.72 6.14 12.24
C PRO A 211 3.62 6.73 13.15
N ILE A 212 2.37 6.41 12.84
CA ILE A 212 1.21 6.86 13.62
C ILE A 212 0.61 5.71 14.44
N ALA A 213 0.16 5.99 15.66
CA ALA A 213 -0.61 5.04 16.46
C ALA A 213 -1.97 4.76 15.77
N LEU A 214 -2.46 3.52 15.89
CA LEU A 214 -3.73 3.11 15.29
C LEU A 214 -4.89 4.01 15.73
N GLU A 215 -5.02 4.26 17.02
CA GLU A 215 -6.08 5.08 17.60
C GLU A 215 -6.04 6.51 17.08
N ASP A 216 -4.85 7.08 16.93
CA ASP A 216 -4.65 8.43 16.40
C ASP A 216 -5.06 8.50 14.93
N PHE A 217 -4.74 7.47 14.14
CA PHE A 217 -5.14 7.39 12.74
C PHE A 217 -6.65 7.22 12.61
N THR A 218 -7.22 6.22 13.29
CA THR A 218 -8.63 5.85 13.14
C THR A 218 -9.59 6.88 13.73
N SER A 219 -9.19 7.60 14.79
CA SER A 219 -9.99 8.72 15.35
C SER A 219 -10.29 9.80 14.32
N LYS A 220 -9.45 9.96 13.31
CA LYS A 220 -9.57 10.97 12.24
C LYS A 220 -10.44 10.50 11.07
N LEU A 221 -10.70 9.20 10.95
CA LEU A 221 -11.51 8.62 9.88
C LEU A 221 -13.03 8.72 10.11
N GLY A 222 -13.46 9.33 11.22
CA GLY A 222 -14.87 9.42 11.60
C GLY A 222 -15.40 8.18 12.32
N ILE A 223 -16.61 8.26 12.87
CA ILE A 223 -17.25 7.15 13.57
C ILE A 223 -17.76 6.13 12.54
N LEU A 224 -17.49 4.84 12.76
CA LEU A 224 -18.08 3.76 11.99
C LEU A 224 -19.61 3.81 12.11
N ALA A 225 -20.31 4.29 11.10
CA ALA A 225 -21.70 3.91 10.95
C ALA A 225 -21.70 2.39 10.73
N LYS A 226 -22.37 1.65 11.63
CA LYS A 226 -22.47 0.17 11.74
C LYS A 226 -21.77 -0.64 10.64
N PRO A 227 -20.83 -1.52 10.96
CA PRO A 227 -20.08 -2.25 9.97
C PRO A 227 -21.00 -3.16 9.16
N VAL A 228 -21.11 -2.92 7.87
CA VAL A 228 -21.51 -3.95 6.91
C VAL A 228 -20.21 -4.56 6.42
N ILE A 229 -19.61 -5.43 7.22
CA ILE A 229 -18.37 -6.10 6.85
C ILE A 229 -18.75 -7.31 6.00
N LYS A 230 -18.68 -7.16 4.69
CA LYS A 230 -18.43 -8.29 3.80
C LYS A 230 -16.93 -8.41 3.64
N ILE A 231 -16.27 -9.11 4.59
CA ILE A 231 -14.89 -9.52 4.41
C ILE A 231 -14.93 -10.72 3.48
N ASP A 232 -14.61 -10.51 2.22
CA ASP A 232 -14.33 -11.61 1.30
C ASP A 232 -12.92 -12.14 1.60
N LEU A 233 -12.82 -12.92 2.67
CA LEU A 233 -11.60 -13.65 3.04
C LEU A 233 -11.46 -14.96 2.26
N GLY A 234 -12.38 -15.22 1.30
CA GLY A 234 -12.32 -16.41 0.47
C GLY A 234 -12.49 -17.73 1.23
N THR A 235 -13.07 -17.70 2.44
CA THR A 235 -13.40 -18.89 3.22
C THR A 235 -14.74 -18.73 3.94
N ASP A 236 -15.65 -19.68 3.76
CA ASP A 236 -16.99 -19.75 4.38
C ASP A 236 -16.95 -19.73 5.92
N ALA A 237 -15.85 -20.21 6.54
CA ALA A 237 -15.71 -20.35 7.99
C ALA A 237 -15.70 -19.02 8.77
N LEU A 238 -15.17 -17.94 8.20
CA LEU A 238 -15.18 -16.61 8.86
C LEU A 238 -16.53 -15.90 8.67
N TYR A 239 -17.23 -16.22 7.60
CA TYR A 239 -18.58 -15.69 7.35
C TYR A 239 -19.58 -16.24 8.37
N GLU A 240 -19.50 -17.54 8.72
CA GLU A 240 -20.36 -18.20 9.73
C GLU A 240 -20.10 -17.65 11.15
N ALA A 241 -18.83 -17.48 11.55
CA ALA A 241 -18.49 -16.92 12.86
C ALA A 241 -18.98 -15.47 13.05
N TYR A 242 -19.13 -14.72 11.97
CA TYR A 242 -19.63 -13.35 12.01
C TYR A 242 -21.16 -13.27 11.98
N ALA A 243 -21.84 -14.19 11.30
CA ALA A 243 -23.28 -14.30 11.27
C ALA A 243 -23.84 -14.67 12.66
N GLU A 244 -23.21 -15.59 13.36
CA GLU A 244 -23.59 -16.00 14.72
C GLU A 244 -23.43 -14.87 15.77
N ASN A 245 -22.41 -14.00 15.62
CA ASN A 245 -22.24 -12.85 16.52
C ASN A 245 -23.21 -11.71 16.23
N SER A 246 -23.72 -11.56 15.01
CA SER A 246 -24.66 -10.48 14.69
C SER A 246 -26.07 -10.74 15.21
N GLU A 247 -26.47 -11.99 15.38
CA GLU A 247 -27.79 -12.35 15.97
C GLU A 247 -27.85 -12.13 17.50
N ASN A 248 -26.72 -12.14 18.18
CA ASN A 248 -26.66 -11.93 19.64
C ASN A 248 -26.68 -10.46 20.09
N VAL A 249 -26.59 -9.51 19.16
CA VAL A 249 -26.62 -8.06 19.44
C VAL A 249 -28.06 -7.48 19.40
N PHE A 250 -29.05 -8.27 18.98
CA PHE A 250 -30.45 -7.84 18.84
C PHE A 250 -31.43 -8.56 19.79
N LYS A 251 -30.94 -9.13 20.89
CA LYS A 251 -31.81 -9.61 22.00
C LYS A 251 -31.66 -8.77 23.25
#